data_5def4f124c10a0e27132379c2007a3fc
#
_entry.id   5def4f124c10a0e27132379c2007a3fc
#
_cell.length_a   1.000
_cell.length_b   1.000
_cell.length_c   1.000
_cell.angle_alpha   90.00
_cell.angle_beta   90.00
_cell.angle_gamma   90.00
#
_symmetry.space_group_name_H-M   'P 1'
#
loop_
_entity.id
_entity.type
_entity.pdbx_description
1 polymer ?
#
loop_
_entity_poly.entity_id
_entity_poly.type
_entity_poly.pdbx_seq_one_letter_code
_entity_poly.pdbx_strand_id
1 'polypeptide(L)' 'MESVIRKISIGSDYKNEAMHYSVGQQVYGGHEIAYILFNETDGSYNIHIKKNNEVLPWKKFNSNMAVSVEYDIEY' A
#
# COMPACT_ATOMS: atom_id res chain seq x y z
N MET A 1 5.72 -20.58 0.09
CA MET A 1 6.37 -19.26 0.06
C MET A 1 5.37 -18.24 -0.44
N GLU A 2 5.12 -17.21 0.33
CA GLU A 2 4.21 -16.14 -0.06
C GLU A 2 4.96 -14.82 -0.08
N SER A 3 4.63 -13.98 -1.05
CA SER A 3 5.15 -12.62 -1.12
C SER A 3 4.12 -11.66 -0.55
N VAL A 4 4.55 -10.84 0.38
CA VAL A 4 3.70 -9.83 1.00
C VAL A 4 4.26 -8.47 0.63
N ILE A 5 3.39 -7.57 0.17
CA ILE A 5 3.82 -6.22 -0.15
C ILE A 5 4.13 -5.48 1.14
N ARG A 6 5.37 -5.02 1.28
CA ARG A 6 5.82 -4.27 2.44
C ARG A 6 5.72 -2.77 2.23
N LYS A 7 6.01 -2.32 1.02
CA LYS A 7 6.05 -0.91 0.69
C LYS A 7 5.67 -0.70 -0.76
N ILE A 8 4.95 0.38 -1.04
CA ILE A 8 4.62 0.79 -2.40
C ILE A 8 4.93 2.27 -2.58
N SER A 9 5.44 2.62 -3.74
CA SER A 9 5.69 4.01 -4.12
C SER A 9 4.81 4.36 -5.31
N ILE A 10 4.01 5.39 -5.16
CA ILE A 10 3.06 5.84 -6.18
C ILE A 10 3.58 7.12 -6.80
N GLY A 11 3.70 7.13 -8.11
CA GLY A 11 4.14 8.31 -8.84
C GLY A 11 3.05 9.35 -8.97
N SER A 12 3.48 10.60 -9.05
CA SER A 12 2.61 11.73 -9.34
C SER A 12 3.05 12.39 -10.64
N ASP A 13 2.11 12.68 -11.51
CA ASP A 13 2.40 13.32 -12.80
C ASP A 13 2.80 14.79 -12.65
N TYR A 14 2.55 15.39 -11.51
CA TYR A 14 2.67 16.84 -11.37
C TYR A 14 4.04 17.34 -10.93
N LYS A 15 4.82 16.57 -10.17
CA LYS A 15 6.04 17.12 -9.57
C LYS A 15 7.20 16.14 -9.50
N ASN A 16 7.15 15.06 -10.22
CA ASN A 16 8.14 13.99 -10.08
C ASN A 16 8.30 13.52 -8.63
N GLU A 17 7.28 13.73 -7.82
CA GLU A 17 7.28 13.28 -6.43
C GLU A 17 6.54 11.97 -6.33
N ALA A 18 7.12 11.04 -5.59
CA ALA A 18 6.45 9.79 -5.30
C ALA A 18 5.94 9.81 -3.87
N MET A 19 4.72 9.27 -3.69
CA MET A 19 4.18 9.03 -2.37
C MET A 19 4.55 7.62 -1.94
N HIS A 20 5.11 7.49 -0.74
CA HIS A 20 5.58 6.21 -0.21
C HIS A 20 4.67 5.73 0.91
N TYR A 21 4.24 4.48 0.80
CA TYR A 21 3.38 3.86 1.79
C TYR A 21 4.02 2.55 2.24
N SER A 22 4.21 2.39 3.53
CA SER A 22 4.85 1.19 4.11
C SER A 22 3.94 0.58 5.18
N VAL A 23 3.93 -0.75 5.26
CA VAL A 23 3.20 -1.44 6.31
C VAL A 23 3.76 -1.02 7.67
N GLY A 24 2.88 -0.67 8.59
CA GLY A 24 3.25 -0.14 9.90
C GLY A 24 3.41 1.36 9.95
N GLN A 25 3.34 2.05 8.81
CA GLN A 25 3.45 3.50 8.76
C GLN A 25 2.23 4.15 9.44
N GLN A 26 2.49 5.15 10.27
CA GLN A 26 1.43 5.93 10.90
C GLN A 26 0.79 6.85 9.87
N VAL A 27 -0.53 6.89 9.87
CA VAL A 27 -1.31 7.78 9.03
C VAL A 27 -2.23 8.61 9.92
N TYR A 28 -3.25 9.22 9.37
CA TYR A 28 -4.10 10.13 10.13
C TYR A 28 -4.86 9.43 11.26
N GLY A 29 -5.23 10.18 12.29
CA GLY A 29 -6.18 9.74 13.31
C GLY A 29 -5.75 8.55 14.15
N GLY A 30 -4.44 8.30 14.26
CA GLY A 30 -3.95 7.16 15.04
C GLY A 30 -4.04 5.83 14.33
N HIS A 31 -4.34 5.84 13.04
CA HIS A 31 -4.33 4.63 12.22
C HIS A 31 -2.92 4.32 11.74
N GLU A 32 -2.68 3.06 11.41
CA GLU A 32 -1.45 2.64 10.74
C GLU A 32 -1.79 1.76 9.54
N ILE A 33 -0.88 1.70 8.58
CA ILE A 33 -1.09 0.85 7.41
C ILE A 33 -0.98 -0.61 7.85
N ALA A 34 -2.08 -1.35 7.67
CA ALA A 34 -2.18 -2.75 8.09
C ALA A 34 -1.56 -3.67 7.04
N TYR A 35 -1.96 -3.50 5.79
CA TYR A 35 -1.44 -4.29 4.69
C TYR A 35 -1.75 -3.61 3.36
N ILE A 36 -1.03 -4.04 2.34
CA ILE A 36 -1.19 -3.57 0.96
C ILE A 36 -1.41 -4.81 0.10
N LEU A 37 -2.52 -4.83 -0.65
CA LEU A 37 -2.90 -5.98 -1.47
C LEU A 37 -2.96 -5.60 -2.94
N PHE A 38 -2.53 -6.52 -3.80
CA PHE A 38 -2.74 -6.40 -5.23
C PHE A 38 -3.97 -7.20 -5.64
N ASN A 39 -4.91 -6.53 -6.31
CA ASN A 39 -6.11 -7.16 -6.83
C ASN A 39 -5.89 -7.49 -8.31
N GLU A 40 -5.76 -8.77 -8.62
CA GLU A 40 -5.51 -9.21 -9.99
C GLU A 40 -6.70 -8.98 -10.92
N THR A 41 -7.90 -8.90 -10.37
CA THR A 41 -9.11 -8.74 -11.18
C THR A 41 -9.14 -7.39 -11.89
N ASP A 42 -8.78 -6.33 -11.20
CA ASP A 42 -8.80 -4.98 -11.78
C ASP A 42 -7.42 -4.33 -11.89
N GLY A 43 -6.36 -5.04 -11.48
CA GLY A 43 -5.00 -4.52 -11.57
C GLY A 43 -4.73 -3.35 -10.64
N SER A 44 -5.27 -3.38 -9.44
CA SER A 44 -5.12 -2.27 -8.49
C SER A 44 -4.38 -2.70 -7.23
N TYR A 45 -3.74 -1.72 -6.60
CA TYR A 45 -3.16 -1.87 -5.26
C TYR A 45 -4.08 -1.21 -4.25
N ASN A 46 -4.42 -1.95 -3.20
CA ASN A 46 -5.35 -1.50 -2.17
C ASN A 46 -4.63 -1.43 -0.83
N ILE A 47 -4.67 -0.26 -0.21
CA ILE A 47 -4.04 -0.02 1.08
C ILE A 47 -5.13 -0.04 2.15
N HIS A 48 -4.93 -0.89 3.16
CA HIS A 48 -5.82 -0.99 4.30
C HIS A 48 -5.12 -0.46 5.54
N ILE A 49 -5.88 0.24 6.37
CA ILE A 49 -5.38 0.80 7.62
C ILE A 49 -6.11 0.17 8.79
N LYS A 50 -5.50 0.23 9.96
CA LYS A 50 -6.10 -0.32 11.18
C LYS A 50 -5.94 0.61 12.35
N LYS A 51 -6.91 0.54 13.26
CA LYS A 51 -6.89 1.17 14.56
C LYS A 51 -7.75 0.36 15.51
N ASN A 52 -7.21 0.01 16.68
CA ASN A 52 -7.95 -0.73 17.71
C ASN A 52 -8.59 -2.02 17.18
N ASN A 53 -7.84 -2.79 16.41
CA ASN A 53 -8.28 -4.06 15.80
C ASN A 53 -9.33 -3.92 14.69
N GLU A 54 -9.66 -2.71 14.28
CA GLU A 54 -10.50 -2.49 13.12
C GLU A 54 -9.65 -2.21 11.89
N VAL A 55 -9.95 -2.91 10.80
CA VAL A 55 -9.26 -2.74 9.52
C VAL A 55 -10.24 -2.15 8.53
N LEU A 56 -9.81 -1.07 7.86
CA LEU A 56 -10.63 -0.33 6.92
C LEU A 56 -9.88 -0.18 5.59
N PRO A 57 -10.60 -0.24 4.45
CA PRO A 57 -9.98 0.18 3.20
C PRO A 57 -9.71 1.69 3.25
N TRP A 58 -8.55 2.10 2.72
CA TRP A 58 -8.15 3.49 2.77
C TRP A 58 -7.90 4.08 1.38
N LYS A 59 -6.97 3.50 0.62
CA LYS A 59 -6.63 4.02 -0.70
C LYS A 59 -6.54 2.89 -1.72
N LYS A 60 -6.83 3.22 -2.97
CA LYS A 60 -6.72 2.31 -4.10
C LYS A 60 -6.00 3.02 -5.24
N PHE A 61 -5.02 2.35 -5.82
CA PHE A 61 -4.25 2.89 -6.95
C PHE A 61 -4.21 1.88 -8.08
N ASN A 62 -4.28 2.36 -9.31
CA ASN A 62 -4.04 1.51 -10.48
C ASN A 62 -2.56 1.09 -10.53
N SER A 63 -2.30 -0.11 -11.04
CA SER A 63 -0.94 -0.63 -11.10
C SER A 63 0.01 0.25 -11.93
N ASN A 64 -0.52 0.93 -12.95
CA ASN A 64 0.29 1.82 -13.77
C ASN A 64 0.78 3.07 -13.03
N MET A 65 0.23 3.36 -11.86
CA MET A 65 0.69 4.47 -11.01
C MET A 65 1.82 4.05 -10.07
N ALA A 66 2.04 2.75 -9.93
CA ALA A 66 3.08 2.25 -9.03
C ALA A 66 4.45 2.42 -9.68
N VAL A 67 5.34 3.15 -9.02
CA VAL A 67 6.72 3.35 -9.46
C VAL A 67 7.58 2.21 -8.98
N SER A 68 7.38 1.75 -7.76
CA SER A 68 8.07 0.59 -7.23
C SER A 68 7.23 -0.11 -6.17
N VAL A 69 7.43 -1.41 -6.05
CA VAL A 69 6.76 -2.24 -5.05
C VAL A 69 7.82 -3.10 -4.40
N GLU A 70 7.92 -3.05 -3.08
CA GLU A 70 8.84 -3.87 -2.32
C GLU A 70 8.08 -4.96 -1.60
N TYR A 71 8.61 -6.17 -1.65
CA TYR A 71 8.00 -7.34 -1.07
C TYR A 71 8.86 -7.90 0.06
N ASP A 72 8.20 -8.40 1.09
CA ASP A 72 8.82 -9.31 2.03
C ASP A 72 8.54 -10.73 1.56
N ILE A 73 9.53 -11.59 1.64
CA ILE A 73 9.40 -13.00 1.27
C ILE A 73 9.46 -13.81 2.56
N GLU A 74 8.40 -14.56 2.81
CA GLU A 74 8.36 -15.48 3.94
C GLU A 74 8.69 -16.89 3.48
N TYR A 75 9.57 -17.52 4.25
CA TYR A 75 9.99 -18.88 3.97
C TYR A 75 9.35 -19.88 4.92
#